data_6028137a6d7810980f60cf221a801b73
#
_entry.id   6028137a6d7810980f60cf221a801b73
#
_cell.length_a   1.000
_cell.length_b   1.000
_cell.length_c   1.000
_cell.angle_alpha   90.00
_cell.angle_beta   90.00
_cell.angle_gamma   90.00
#
_symmetry.space_group_name_H-M   'P 1'
#
loop_
_entity.id
_entity.type
_entity.pdbx_description
1 polymer ?
#
loop_
_entity_poly.entity_id
_entity_poly.type
_entity_poly.pdbx_seq_one_letter_code
_entity_poly.pdbx_strand_id
1 'polypeptide(L)'
;MKKMMTIVILSFLFLACFNSQKEKNYNFIKGLNEYQKNDKVSALENYKKAYEMDKNNIVLLNEIAYLYVDLGNYEEAEAYYKKALEIKPNDENSLKNLLQLLYFQDKRMEMKKYIPFIIDKNSFTYNLSNFRVAILENDEMEVEKSLLRISSNDKFLEEYNESFYTELASVAGLSKNTIKYSNIIFEKEYKKYANKKIVDIYANFLIEIKEYRKAEDILMKYIVNNENNLDEYALLKTLYTKENNKEKLENLKKILKNKSS
;
A
#
# COMPACT_ATOMS: atom_id res chain seq x y z
N MET A 1 30.57 -5.10 -54.03
CA MET A 1 29.10 -5.12 -53.96
C MET A 1 28.55 -5.77 -52.64
N LYS A 2 28.93 -7.01 -52.25
CA LYS A 2 28.42 -7.61 -51.03
C LYS A 2 28.65 -6.81 -49.73
N LYS A 3 29.84 -6.20 -49.52
CA LYS A 3 30.14 -5.35 -48.34
C LYS A 3 29.32 -4.06 -48.28
N MET A 4 29.03 -3.43 -49.42
CA MET A 4 28.16 -2.25 -49.44
C MET A 4 26.71 -2.58 -49.13
N MET A 5 26.21 -3.72 -49.62
CA MET A 5 24.85 -4.19 -49.34
C MET A 5 24.64 -4.54 -47.89
N THR A 6 25.65 -5.13 -47.22
CA THR A 6 25.60 -5.41 -45.75
C THR A 6 25.58 -4.09 -44.94
N ILE A 7 26.36 -3.08 -45.30
CA ILE A 7 26.37 -1.78 -44.61
C ILE A 7 24.99 -1.10 -44.73
N VAL A 8 24.39 -1.12 -45.92
CA VAL A 8 23.07 -0.54 -46.16
C VAL A 8 21.99 -1.27 -45.34
N ILE A 9 22.02 -2.61 -45.29
CA ILE A 9 21.09 -3.38 -44.48
C ILE A 9 21.25 -3.07 -42.98
N LEU A 10 22.48 -3.01 -42.49
CA LEU A 10 22.78 -2.67 -41.08
C LEU A 10 22.31 -1.25 -40.74
N SER A 11 22.48 -0.27 -41.65
CA SER A 11 22.00 1.10 -41.43
C SER A 11 20.47 1.18 -41.38
N PHE A 12 19.75 0.44 -42.24
CA PHE A 12 18.30 0.34 -42.21
C PHE A 12 17.80 -0.33 -40.92
N LEU A 13 18.44 -1.40 -40.45
CA LEU A 13 18.11 -2.05 -39.20
C LEU A 13 18.36 -1.10 -38.00
N PHE A 14 19.46 -0.34 -38.01
CA PHE A 14 19.75 0.64 -36.98
C PHE A 14 18.72 1.76 -36.92
N LEU A 15 18.33 2.32 -38.08
CA LEU A 15 17.28 3.33 -38.20
C LEU A 15 15.91 2.81 -37.73
N ALA A 16 15.57 1.58 -38.11
CA ALA A 16 14.34 0.93 -37.66
C ALA A 16 14.30 0.73 -36.13
N CYS A 17 15.39 0.23 -35.54
CA CYS A 17 15.53 0.12 -34.09
C CYS A 17 15.44 1.46 -33.37
N PHE A 18 16.11 2.51 -33.93
CA PHE A 18 16.08 3.84 -33.35
C PHE A 18 14.67 4.46 -33.37
N ASN A 19 13.94 4.31 -34.47
CA ASN A 19 12.57 4.79 -34.59
C ASN A 19 11.62 4.02 -33.66
N SER A 20 11.76 2.70 -33.55
CA SER A 20 10.99 1.87 -32.63
C SER A 20 11.21 2.29 -31.17
N GLN A 21 12.46 2.53 -30.75
CA GLN A 21 12.77 2.99 -29.41
C GLN A 21 12.16 4.37 -29.11
N LYS A 22 12.22 5.30 -30.08
CA LYS A 22 11.63 6.63 -29.96
C LYS A 22 10.11 6.56 -29.81
N GLU A 23 9.45 5.73 -30.60
CA GLU A 23 8.01 5.52 -30.55
C GLU A 23 7.56 4.84 -29.26
N LYS A 24 8.31 3.84 -28.77
CA LYS A 24 8.08 3.22 -27.46
C LYS A 24 8.13 4.27 -26.34
N ASN A 25 9.19 5.08 -26.31
CA ASN A 25 9.34 6.13 -25.30
C ASN A 25 8.21 7.17 -25.39
N TYR A 26 7.81 7.55 -26.60
CA TYR A 26 6.71 8.47 -26.81
C TYR A 26 5.38 7.90 -26.23
N ASN A 27 5.04 6.67 -26.55
CA ASN A 27 3.83 6.02 -26.05
C ASN A 27 3.87 5.85 -24.52
N PHE A 28 5.03 5.50 -23.93
CA PHE A 28 5.19 5.42 -22.49
C PHE A 28 4.95 6.78 -21.81
N ILE A 29 5.62 7.84 -22.29
CA ILE A 29 5.45 9.20 -21.74
C ILE A 29 4.01 9.70 -21.92
N LYS A 30 3.39 9.41 -23.04
CA LYS A 30 1.99 9.75 -23.30
C LYS A 30 1.07 9.02 -22.29
N GLY A 31 1.31 7.74 -22.04
CA GLY A 31 0.58 6.98 -21.02
C GLY A 31 0.68 7.61 -19.64
N LEU A 32 1.90 8.01 -19.21
CA LEU A 32 2.11 8.72 -17.95
C LEU A 32 1.31 10.04 -17.88
N ASN A 33 1.31 10.82 -18.95
CA ASN A 33 0.57 12.09 -19.01
C ASN A 33 -0.94 11.87 -18.92
N GLU A 34 -1.49 10.86 -19.60
CA GLU A 34 -2.91 10.55 -19.50
C GLU A 34 -3.28 10.02 -18.11
N TYR A 35 -2.41 9.22 -17.48
CA TYR A 35 -2.61 8.80 -16.10
C TYR A 35 -2.66 9.98 -15.13
N GLN A 36 -1.75 10.97 -15.28
CA GLN A 36 -1.76 12.19 -14.46
C GLN A 36 -3.04 13.02 -14.63
N LYS A 37 -3.69 12.97 -15.80
CA LYS A 37 -4.99 13.58 -16.07
C LYS A 37 -6.17 12.74 -15.55
N ASN A 38 -5.89 11.61 -14.88
CA ASN A 38 -6.87 10.61 -14.44
C ASN A 38 -7.61 9.89 -15.60
N ASP A 39 -7.08 9.98 -16.84
CA ASP A 39 -7.57 9.18 -17.97
C ASP A 39 -6.88 7.82 -18.02
N LYS A 40 -7.33 6.92 -17.14
CA LYS A 40 -6.77 5.58 -16.97
C LYS A 40 -6.91 4.71 -18.22
N VAL A 41 -7.97 4.90 -19.00
CA VAL A 41 -8.23 4.11 -20.22
C VAL A 41 -7.21 4.49 -21.30
N SER A 42 -7.05 5.77 -21.58
CA SER A 42 -6.06 6.25 -22.57
C SER A 42 -4.63 5.95 -22.11
N ALA A 43 -4.35 6.01 -20.81
CA ALA A 43 -3.06 5.61 -20.24
C ALA A 43 -2.77 4.13 -20.54
N LEU A 44 -3.72 3.23 -20.25
CA LEU A 44 -3.60 1.80 -20.52
C LEU A 44 -3.35 1.49 -21.99
N GLU A 45 -4.09 2.16 -22.92
CA GLU A 45 -3.86 2.00 -24.34
C GLU A 45 -2.44 2.39 -24.77
N ASN A 46 -1.94 3.52 -24.26
CA ASN A 46 -0.60 4.01 -24.61
C ASN A 46 0.48 3.10 -24.02
N TYR A 47 0.33 2.60 -22.79
CA TYR A 47 1.25 1.63 -22.22
C TYR A 47 1.25 0.30 -22.99
N LYS A 48 0.09 -0.19 -23.45
CA LYS A 48 0.02 -1.38 -24.29
C LYS A 48 0.71 -1.17 -25.64
N LYS A 49 0.57 0.01 -26.28
CA LYS A 49 1.32 0.33 -27.51
C LYS A 49 2.82 0.30 -27.29
N ALA A 50 3.29 0.85 -26.15
CA ALA A 50 4.70 0.77 -25.81
C ALA A 50 5.15 -0.68 -25.54
N TYR A 51 4.30 -1.49 -24.87
CA TYR A 51 4.58 -2.90 -24.56
C TYR A 51 4.68 -3.76 -25.82
N GLU A 52 3.87 -3.51 -26.85
CA GLU A 52 3.97 -4.25 -28.13
C GLU A 52 5.35 -4.07 -28.80
N MET A 53 6.06 -2.97 -28.50
CA MET A 53 7.40 -2.69 -29.02
C MET A 53 8.51 -3.29 -28.15
N ASP A 54 8.22 -3.62 -26.89
CA ASP A 54 9.19 -4.20 -25.96
C ASP A 54 8.47 -5.06 -24.92
N LYS A 55 8.20 -6.31 -25.30
CA LYS A 55 7.43 -7.27 -24.49
C LYS A 55 8.18 -7.76 -23.24
N ASN A 56 9.49 -7.50 -23.14
CA ASN A 56 10.30 -7.88 -21.99
C ASN A 56 10.51 -6.73 -21.00
N ASN A 57 9.80 -5.61 -21.18
CA ASN A 57 9.93 -4.46 -20.31
C ASN A 57 9.12 -4.63 -19.03
N ILE A 58 9.80 -5.02 -17.95
CA ILE A 58 9.20 -5.26 -16.63
C ILE A 58 8.49 -4.02 -16.09
N VAL A 59 9.02 -2.82 -16.34
CA VAL A 59 8.39 -1.56 -15.89
C VAL A 59 7.02 -1.40 -16.56
N LEU A 60 6.95 -1.57 -17.90
CA LEU A 60 5.68 -1.49 -18.62
C LEU A 60 4.67 -2.54 -18.16
N LEU A 61 5.13 -3.77 -17.91
CA LEU A 61 4.27 -4.83 -17.38
C LEU A 61 3.69 -4.46 -16.03
N ASN A 62 4.50 -3.88 -15.13
CA ASN A 62 4.03 -3.41 -13.82
C ASN A 62 3.06 -2.22 -13.93
N GLU A 63 3.32 -1.24 -14.81
CA GLU A 63 2.43 -0.10 -15.03
C GLU A 63 1.07 -0.53 -15.60
N ILE A 64 1.07 -1.46 -16.57
CA ILE A 64 -0.16 -2.02 -17.12
C ILE A 64 -0.94 -2.76 -16.05
N ALA A 65 -0.26 -3.60 -15.26
CA ALA A 65 -0.88 -4.34 -14.16
C ALA A 65 -1.49 -3.40 -13.11
N TYR A 66 -0.78 -2.35 -12.74
CA TYR A 66 -1.24 -1.34 -11.80
C TYR A 66 -2.52 -0.64 -12.31
N LEU A 67 -2.54 -0.24 -13.59
CA LEU A 67 -3.74 0.34 -14.19
C LEU A 67 -4.93 -0.62 -14.20
N TYR A 68 -4.69 -1.90 -14.42
CA TYR A 68 -5.75 -2.90 -14.32
C TYR A 68 -6.29 -3.04 -12.89
N VAL A 69 -5.42 -2.96 -11.85
CA VAL A 69 -5.88 -2.88 -10.45
C VAL A 69 -6.77 -1.66 -10.24
N ASP A 70 -6.33 -0.51 -10.73
CA ASP A 70 -7.05 0.77 -10.62
C ASP A 70 -8.40 0.78 -11.36
N LEU A 71 -8.55 -0.08 -12.37
CA LEU A 71 -9.79 -0.28 -13.13
C LEU A 71 -10.65 -1.44 -12.59
N GLY A 72 -10.19 -2.13 -11.54
CA GLY A 72 -10.89 -3.27 -10.94
C GLY A 72 -10.76 -4.59 -11.71
N ASN A 73 -9.89 -4.65 -12.72
CA ASN A 73 -9.66 -5.84 -13.57
C ASN A 73 -8.51 -6.67 -12.97
N TYR A 74 -8.79 -7.37 -11.88
CA TYR A 74 -7.77 -8.03 -11.05
C TYR A 74 -7.13 -9.26 -11.71
N GLU A 75 -7.85 -9.99 -12.55
CA GLU A 75 -7.34 -11.15 -13.28
C GLU A 75 -6.26 -10.72 -14.29
N GLU A 76 -6.53 -9.66 -15.05
CA GLU A 76 -5.58 -9.09 -16.00
C GLU A 76 -4.37 -8.53 -15.28
N ALA A 77 -4.58 -7.83 -14.17
CA ALA A 77 -3.47 -7.32 -13.34
C ALA A 77 -2.55 -8.44 -12.88
N GLU A 78 -3.12 -9.52 -12.33
CA GLU A 78 -2.38 -10.70 -11.90
C GLU A 78 -1.57 -11.32 -13.05
N ALA A 79 -2.19 -11.45 -14.24
CA ALA A 79 -1.53 -11.99 -15.41
C ALA A 79 -0.31 -11.16 -15.85
N TYR A 80 -0.41 -9.82 -15.80
CA TYR A 80 0.70 -8.94 -16.17
C TYR A 80 1.82 -8.94 -15.11
N TYR A 81 1.51 -8.97 -13.81
CA TYR A 81 2.53 -9.14 -12.76
C TYR A 81 3.25 -10.49 -12.89
N LYS A 82 2.52 -11.57 -13.18
CA LYS A 82 3.12 -12.90 -13.41
C LYS A 82 4.05 -12.89 -14.62
N LYS A 83 3.68 -12.26 -15.73
CA LYS A 83 4.57 -12.08 -16.90
C LYS A 83 5.87 -11.34 -16.54
N ALA A 84 5.78 -10.30 -15.69
CA ALA A 84 6.97 -9.60 -15.22
C ALA A 84 7.89 -10.56 -14.42
N LEU A 85 7.31 -11.42 -13.59
CA LEU A 85 8.05 -12.42 -12.79
C LEU A 85 8.57 -13.60 -13.60
N GLU A 86 7.96 -13.94 -14.75
CA GLU A 86 8.52 -14.90 -15.71
C GLU A 86 9.84 -14.38 -16.31
N ILE A 87 9.95 -13.06 -16.54
CA ILE A 87 11.18 -12.42 -17.02
C ILE A 87 12.23 -12.33 -15.90
N LYS A 88 11.81 -11.90 -14.72
CA LYS A 88 12.67 -11.72 -13.54
C LYS A 88 11.96 -12.18 -12.28
N PRO A 89 12.14 -13.45 -11.87
CA PRO A 89 11.41 -14.06 -10.76
C PRO A 89 11.54 -13.35 -9.41
N ASN A 90 12.60 -12.60 -9.21
CA ASN A 90 12.90 -11.86 -7.99
C ASN A 90 12.75 -10.34 -8.16
N ASP A 91 11.95 -9.87 -9.12
CA ASP A 91 11.66 -8.45 -9.25
C ASP A 91 10.82 -7.97 -8.06
N GLU A 92 11.40 -7.08 -7.28
CA GLU A 92 10.85 -6.67 -5.99
C GLU A 92 9.50 -5.94 -6.14
N ASN A 93 9.37 -5.07 -7.14
CA ASN A 93 8.14 -4.33 -7.39
C ASN A 93 7.02 -5.26 -7.86
N SER A 94 7.32 -6.16 -8.79
CA SER A 94 6.35 -7.14 -9.27
C SER A 94 5.89 -8.08 -8.15
N LEU A 95 6.83 -8.57 -7.31
CA LEU A 95 6.51 -9.42 -6.15
C LEU A 95 5.64 -8.68 -5.14
N LYS A 96 6.03 -7.46 -4.74
CA LYS A 96 5.27 -6.64 -3.79
C LYS A 96 3.83 -6.44 -4.24
N ASN A 97 3.65 -6.01 -5.49
CA ASN A 97 2.33 -5.68 -6.03
C ASN A 97 1.48 -6.95 -6.26
N LEU A 98 2.07 -8.04 -6.77
CA LEU A 98 1.37 -9.31 -6.92
C LEU A 98 0.93 -9.86 -5.56
N LEU A 99 1.80 -9.88 -4.56
CA LEU A 99 1.47 -10.40 -3.24
C LEU A 99 0.38 -9.57 -2.55
N GLN A 100 0.38 -8.25 -2.75
CA GLN A 100 -0.70 -7.40 -2.27
C GLN A 100 -2.04 -7.72 -2.96
N LEU A 101 -2.04 -7.87 -4.28
CA LEU A 101 -3.23 -8.23 -5.06
C LEU A 101 -3.78 -9.61 -4.64
N LEU A 102 -2.91 -10.60 -4.49
CA LEU A 102 -3.28 -11.95 -4.05
C LEU A 102 -3.86 -11.96 -2.63
N TYR A 103 -3.33 -11.13 -1.73
CA TYR A 103 -3.89 -10.96 -0.39
C TYR A 103 -5.32 -10.42 -0.41
N PHE A 104 -5.58 -9.36 -1.19
CA PHE A 104 -6.93 -8.81 -1.33
C PHE A 104 -7.93 -9.79 -1.97
N GLN A 105 -7.44 -10.76 -2.74
CA GLN A 105 -8.25 -11.81 -3.35
C GLN A 105 -8.35 -13.09 -2.49
N ASP A 106 -7.83 -13.10 -1.25
CA ASP A 106 -7.74 -14.29 -0.37
C ASP A 106 -7.02 -15.49 -1.01
N LYS A 107 -6.05 -15.23 -1.88
CA LYS A 107 -5.28 -16.26 -2.61
C LYS A 107 -4.02 -16.68 -1.87
N ARG A 108 -4.15 -17.11 -0.59
CA ARG A 108 -3.00 -17.46 0.28
C ARG A 108 -2.08 -18.53 -0.30
N MET A 109 -2.63 -19.52 -0.99
CA MET A 109 -1.82 -20.59 -1.61
C MET A 109 -0.94 -20.07 -2.74
N GLU A 110 -1.44 -19.11 -3.52
CA GLU A 110 -0.65 -18.43 -4.55
C GLU A 110 0.43 -17.54 -3.90
N MET A 111 0.10 -16.79 -2.83
CA MET A 111 1.09 -15.99 -2.10
C MET A 111 2.27 -16.85 -1.65
N LYS A 112 2.02 -18.03 -1.07
CA LYS A 112 3.06 -18.97 -0.63
C LYS A 112 4.00 -19.43 -1.76
N LYS A 113 3.55 -19.45 -3.02
CA LYS A 113 4.39 -19.77 -4.17
C LYS A 113 5.37 -18.64 -4.50
N TYR A 114 4.98 -17.37 -4.29
CA TYR A 114 5.79 -16.22 -4.68
C TYR A 114 6.69 -15.67 -3.56
N ILE A 115 6.31 -15.80 -2.28
CA ILE A 115 7.13 -15.36 -1.14
C ILE A 115 8.57 -15.87 -1.17
N PRO A 116 8.88 -17.14 -1.56
CA PRO A 116 10.25 -17.63 -1.62
C PRO A 116 11.16 -16.86 -2.57
N PHE A 117 10.63 -16.20 -3.60
CA PHE A 117 11.40 -15.41 -4.57
C PHE A 117 11.87 -14.06 -4.03
N ILE A 118 11.34 -13.58 -2.89
CA ILE A 118 11.86 -12.39 -2.21
C ILE A 118 13.25 -12.73 -1.67
N ILE A 119 14.29 -12.06 -2.18
CA ILE A 119 15.69 -12.33 -1.83
C ILE A 119 15.97 -11.92 -0.38
N ASP A 120 15.65 -10.67 -0.02
CA ASP A 120 15.86 -10.18 1.35
C ASP A 120 14.76 -10.65 2.29
N LYS A 121 15.07 -11.67 3.08
CA LYS A 121 14.17 -12.22 4.09
C LYS A 121 13.97 -11.29 5.30
N ASN A 122 14.72 -10.20 5.38
CA ASN A 122 14.56 -9.16 6.40
C ASN A 122 13.82 -7.93 5.85
N SER A 123 13.42 -7.91 4.56
CA SER A 123 12.66 -6.79 3.98
C SER A 123 11.27 -6.66 4.58
N PHE A 124 10.71 -5.46 4.50
CA PHE A 124 9.31 -5.22 4.88
C PHE A 124 8.36 -6.09 4.04
N THR A 125 8.57 -6.14 2.72
CA THR A 125 7.76 -6.96 1.80
C THR A 125 7.70 -8.42 2.23
N TYR A 126 8.85 -9.03 2.62
CA TYR A 126 8.87 -10.42 3.11
C TYR A 126 8.08 -10.60 4.41
N ASN A 127 8.34 -9.74 5.40
CA ASN A 127 7.68 -9.84 6.70
C ASN A 127 6.17 -9.53 6.62
N LEU A 128 5.77 -8.53 5.82
CA LEU A 128 4.37 -8.21 5.58
C LEU A 128 3.64 -9.35 4.85
N SER A 129 4.29 -9.97 3.86
CA SER A 129 3.68 -11.08 3.13
C SER A 129 3.42 -12.30 4.03
N ASN A 130 4.36 -12.63 4.93
CA ASN A 130 4.16 -13.70 5.91
C ASN A 130 3.09 -13.33 6.94
N PHE A 131 3.07 -12.09 7.42
CA PHE A 131 2.00 -11.58 8.30
C PHE A 131 0.62 -11.73 7.65
N ARG A 132 0.47 -11.36 6.38
CA ARG A 132 -0.78 -11.48 5.63
C ARG A 132 -1.21 -12.92 5.41
N VAL A 133 -0.28 -13.82 5.09
CA VAL A 133 -0.59 -15.25 5.01
C VAL A 133 -1.06 -15.79 6.35
N ALA A 134 -0.40 -15.40 7.44
CA ALA A 134 -0.79 -15.82 8.79
C ALA A 134 -2.21 -15.33 9.16
N ILE A 135 -2.58 -14.10 8.78
CA ILE A 135 -3.96 -13.60 8.95
C ILE A 135 -4.95 -14.49 8.20
N LEU A 136 -4.71 -14.78 6.92
CA LEU A 136 -5.59 -15.59 6.08
C LEU A 136 -5.69 -17.06 6.55
N GLU A 137 -4.69 -17.55 7.29
CA GLU A 137 -4.66 -18.89 7.87
C GLU A 137 -5.16 -18.94 9.31
N ASN A 138 -5.47 -17.79 9.92
CA ASN A 138 -5.79 -17.65 11.34
C ASN A 138 -4.69 -18.20 12.26
N ASP A 139 -3.42 -18.09 11.84
CA ASP A 139 -2.25 -18.51 12.60
C ASP A 139 -1.77 -17.39 13.54
N GLU A 140 -2.36 -17.33 14.73
CA GLU A 140 -2.07 -16.31 15.74
C GLU A 140 -0.57 -16.26 16.09
N MET A 141 0.09 -17.42 16.16
CA MET A 141 1.50 -17.49 16.54
C MET A 141 2.40 -16.86 15.46
N GLU A 142 2.12 -17.11 14.18
CA GLU A 142 2.90 -16.50 13.09
C GLU A 142 2.53 -15.02 12.88
N VAL A 143 1.28 -14.62 13.16
CA VAL A 143 0.89 -13.21 13.26
C VAL A 143 1.75 -12.49 14.30
N GLU A 144 1.85 -13.01 15.53
CA GLU A 144 2.68 -12.43 16.60
C GLU A 144 4.15 -12.33 16.22
N LYS A 145 4.73 -13.39 15.66
CA LYS A 145 6.14 -13.41 15.23
C LYS A 145 6.41 -12.38 14.14
N SER A 146 5.52 -12.28 13.15
CA SER A 146 5.64 -11.32 12.08
C SER A 146 5.54 -9.88 12.59
N LEU A 147 4.59 -9.59 13.47
CA LEU A 147 4.46 -8.28 14.12
C LEU A 147 5.67 -7.94 14.98
N LEU A 148 6.23 -8.90 15.72
CA LEU A 148 7.46 -8.68 16.46
C LEU A 148 8.61 -8.25 15.55
N ARG A 149 8.81 -8.94 14.41
CA ARG A 149 9.86 -8.59 13.44
C ARG A 149 9.62 -7.19 12.86
N ILE A 150 8.38 -6.90 12.46
CA ILE A 150 8.01 -5.60 11.87
C ILE A 150 8.20 -4.48 12.91
N SER A 151 7.67 -4.65 14.12
CA SER A 151 7.75 -3.62 15.17
C SER A 151 9.17 -3.35 15.68
N SER A 152 10.08 -4.31 15.49
CA SER A 152 11.49 -4.20 15.93
C SER A 152 12.40 -3.49 14.93
N ASN A 153 11.93 -3.21 13.71
CA ASN A 153 12.74 -2.63 12.65
C ASN A 153 12.26 -1.23 12.25
N ASP A 154 12.94 -0.19 12.75
CA ASP A 154 12.57 1.21 12.50
C ASP A 154 12.74 1.63 11.03
N LYS A 155 13.50 0.88 10.22
CA LYS A 155 13.64 1.16 8.78
C LYS A 155 12.34 0.95 8.02
N PHE A 156 11.40 0.16 8.56
CA PHE A 156 10.11 -0.10 7.92
C PHE A 156 9.12 1.06 8.04
N LEU A 157 9.37 2.04 8.90
CA LEU A 157 8.48 3.19 9.08
C LEU A 157 8.16 3.94 7.78
N GLU A 158 9.11 4.00 6.83
CA GLU A 158 8.90 4.65 5.53
C GLU A 158 8.04 3.80 4.56
N GLU A 159 7.83 2.53 4.87
CA GLU A 159 7.12 1.58 4.00
C GLU A 159 5.67 1.33 4.44
N TYR A 160 5.28 1.81 5.64
CA TYR A 160 3.94 1.61 6.16
C TYR A 160 2.92 2.41 5.36
N ASN A 161 1.77 1.81 5.12
CA ASN A 161 0.67 2.41 4.38
C ASN A 161 -0.68 2.13 5.06
N GLU A 162 -1.74 2.72 4.52
CA GLU A 162 -3.08 2.63 5.09
C GLU A 162 -3.59 1.19 5.19
N SER A 163 -3.33 0.37 4.17
CA SER A 163 -3.72 -1.05 4.19
C SER A 163 -3.10 -1.76 5.39
N PHE A 164 -1.81 -1.52 5.64
CA PHE A 164 -1.11 -2.12 6.78
C PHE A 164 -1.68 -1.68 8.13
N TYR A 165 -2.02 -0.40 8.30
CA TYR A 165 -2.64 0.07 9.55
C TYR A 165 -4.03 -0.54 9.77
N THR A 166 -4.80 -0.73 8.71
CA THR A 166 -6.10 -1.42 8.79
C THR A 166 -5.91 -2.88 9.19
N GLU A 167 -4.92 -3.54 8.63
CA GLU A 167 -4.54 -4.91 8.99
C GLU A 167 -4.10 -5.02 10.47
N LEU A 168 -3.28 -4.06 10.96
CA LEU A 168 -2.91 -3.99 12.37
C LEU A 168 -4.12 -3.87 13.29
N ALA A 169 -5.07 -3.01 12.94
CA ALA A 169 -6.29 -2.84 13.71
C ALA A 169 -7.14 -4.12 13.73
N SER A 170 -7.21 -4.87 12.61
CA SER A 170 -7.98 -6.12 12.52
C SER A 170 -7.45 -7.24 13.40
N VAL A 171 -6.14 -7.29 13.65
CA VAL A 171 -5.52 -8.33 14.50
C VAL A 171 -5.41 -7.94 15.97
N ALA A 172 -5.79 -6.72 16.32
CA ALA A 172 -5.67 -6.21 17.71
C ALA A 172 -6.44 -7.05 18.75
N GLY A 173 -7.50 -7.72 18.32
CA GLY A 173 -8.31 -8.58 19.20
C GLY A 173 -7.76 -9.99 19.42
N LEU A 174 -6.73 -10.43 18.70
CA LEU A 174 -6.26 -11.81 18.72
C LEU A 174 -5.55 -12.17 20.04
N SER A 175 -4.60 -11.34 20.49
CA SER A 175 -3.85 -11.61 21.70
C SER A 175 -3.28 -10.34 22.36
N LYS A 176 -2.77 -10.48 23.60
CA LYS A 176 -2.03 -9.39 24.27
C LYS A 176 -0.76 -8.99 23.53
N ASN A 177 -0.10 -9.92 22.85
CA ASN A 177 1.10 -9.65 22.09
C ASN A 177 0.79 -8.92 20.79
N THR A 178 -0.28 -9.26 20.08
CA THR A 178 -0.72 -8.52 18.89
C THR A 178 -1.06 -7.08 19.23
N ILE A 179 -1.78 -6.84 20.35
CA ILE A 179 -2.04 -5.49 20.88
C ILE A 179 -0.71 -4.75 21.14
N LYS A 180 0.22 -5.39 21.87
CA LYS A 180 1.51 -4.79 22.23
C LYS A 180 2.31 -4.37 21.00
N TYR A 181 2.48 -5.25 20.02
CA TYR A 181 3.30 -4.95 18.85
C TYR A 181 2.63 -3.95 17.90
N SER A 182 1.32 -4.05 17.71
CA SER A 182 0.56 -3.05 16.95
C SER A 182 0.66 -1.66 17.60
N ASN A 183 0.54 -1.58 18.93
CA ASN A 183 0.68 -0.31 19.64
C ASN A 183 2.09 0.28 19.49
N ILE A 184 3.14 -0.53 19.52
CA ILE A 184 4.53 -0.07 19.29
C ILE A 184 4.65 0.55 17.89
N ILE A 185 4.07 -0.08 16.85
CA ILE A 185 4.10 0.43 15.48
C ILE A 185 3.36 1.76 15.39
N PHE A 186 2.13 1.83 15.91
CA PHE A 186 1.35 3.08 15.92
C PHE A 186 2.02 4.21 16.69
N GLU A 187 2.65 3.93 17.84
CA GLU A 187 3.38 4.94 18.59
C GLU A 187 4.57 5.51 17.83
N LYS A 188 5.33 4.67 17.15
CA LYS A 188 6.47 5.10 16.33
C LYS A 188 6.00 6.00 15.19
N GLU A 189 4.94 5.61 14.49
CA GLU A 189 4.34 6.41 13.42
C GLU A 189 3.80 7.74 13.92
N TYR A 190 3.03 7.72 15.01
CA TYR A 190 2.50 8.93 15.61
C TYR A 190 3.61 9.91 16.06
N LYS A 191 4.68 9.40 16.66
CA LYS A 191 5.83 10.23 17.05
C LYS A 191 6.52 10.87 15.86
N LYS A 192 6.54 10.20 14.71
CA LYS A 192 7.24 10.68 13.51
C LYS A 192 6.39 11.64 12.67
N TYR A 193 5.14 11.32 12.47
CA TYR A 193 4.30 12.02 11.49
C TYR A 193 3.15 12.82 12.10
N ALA A 194 2.45 12.32 13.12
CA ALA A 194 1.31 12.95 13.82
C ALA A 194 0.31 13.69 12.89
N ASN A 195 0.16 13.24 11.64
CA ASN A 195 -0.79 13.80 10.69
C ASN A 195 -2.21 13.28 11.00
N LYS A 196 -3.25 13.93 10.40
CA LYS A 196 -4.66 13.60 10.61
C LYS A 196 -4.93 12.11 10.51
N LYS A 197 -4.46 11.47 9.44
CA LYS A 197 -4.70 10.06 9.15
C LYS A 197 -4.16 9.12 10.24
N ILE A 198 -2.92 9.35 10.67
CA ILE A 198 -2.30 8.54 11.75
C ILE A 198 -3.01 8.78 13.08
N VAL A 199 -3.39 10.03 13.36
CA VAL A 199 -4.16 10.37 14.57
C VAL A 199 -5.48 9.61 14.59
N ASP A 200 -6.25 9.65 13.50
CA ASP A 200 -7.57 9.01 13.40
C ASP A 200 -7.48 7.48 13.56
N ILE A 201 -6.55 6.85 12.83
CA ILE A 201 -6.39 5.39 12.87
C ILE A 201 -5.88 4.93 14.24
N TYR A 202 -4.89 5.63 14.79
CA TYR A 202 -4.32 5.26 16.09
C TYR A 202 -5.31 5.51 17.25
N ALA A 203 -6.06 6.62 17.22
CA ALA A 203 -7.10 6.88 18.20
C ALA A 203 -8.19 5.80 18.15
N ASN A 204 -8.66 5.41 16.96
CA ASN A 204 -9.60 4.31 16.80
C ASN A 204 -9.04 3.00 17.39
N PHE A 205 -7.81 2.62 17.06
CA PHE A 205 -7.15 1.44 17.63
C PHE A 205 -7.14 1.49 19.17
N LEU A 206 -6.75 2.63 19.77
CA LEU A 206 -6.71 2.79 21.22
C LEU A 206 -8.11 2.69 21.86
N ILE A 207 -9.14 3.22 21.18
CA ILE A 207 -10.54 3.09 21.63
C ILE A 207 -10.98 1.62 21.63
N GLU A 208 -10.62 0.84 20.60
CA GLU A 208 -10.97 -0.57 20.52
C GLU A 208 -10.28 -1.40 21.60
N ILE A 209 -9.02 -1.14 21.92
CA ILE A 209 -8.31 -1.81 23.02
C ILE A 209 -8.59 -1.21 24.40
N LYS A 210 -9.53 -0.26 24.50
CA LYS A 210 -10.00 0.42 25.72
C LYS A 210 -8.94 1.31 26.41
N GLU A 211 -7.92 1.74 25.69
CA GLU A 211 -6.92 2.72 26.16
C GLU A 211 -7.46 4.16 26.01
N TYR A 212 -8.63 4.42 26.62
CA TYR A 212 -9.42 5.64 26.43
C TYR A 212 -8.66 6.92 26.76
N ARG A 213 -7.88 6.94 27.85
CA ARG A 213 -7.11 8.11 28.27
C ARG A 213 -6.09 8.50 27.20
N LYS A 214 -5.37 7.52 26.66
CA LYS A 214 -4.35 7.76 25.63
C LYS A 214 -4.99 8.22 24.31
N ALA A 215 -6.12 7.64 23.94
CA ALA A 215 -6.89 8.07 22.77
C ALA A 215 -7.36 9.53 22.90
N GLU A 216 -7.90 9.92 24.07
CA GLU A 216 -8.29 11.28 24.37
C GLU A 216 -7.12 12.27 24.27
N ASP A 217 -5.98 11.95 24.88
CA ASP A 217 -4.78 12.79 24.84
C ASP A 217 -4.30 13.08 23.41
N ILE A 218 -4.30 12.05 22.57
CA ILE A 218 -3.92 12.16 21.14
C ILE A 218 -4.90 13.04 20.38
N LEU A 219 -6.21 12.80 20.52
CA LEU A 219 -7.26 13.56 19.84
C LEU A 219 -7.28 15.02 20.29
N MET A 220 -7.24 15.28 21.59
CA MET A 220 -7.23 16.64 22.13
C MET A 220 -6.00 17.42 21.68
N LYS A 221 -4.81 16.78 21.69
CA LYS A 221 -3.59 17.42 21.19
C LYS A 221 -3.69 17.79 19.72
N TYR A 222 -4.31 16.93 18.90
CA TYR A 222 -4.52 17.22 17.49
C TYR A 222 -5.52 18.37 17.29
N ILE A 223 -6.66 18.32 17.98
CA ILE A 223 -7.74 19.32 17.89
C ILE A 223 -7.25 20.73 18.26
N VAL A 224 -6.41 20.87 19.29
CA VAL A 224 -5.87 22.16 19.73
C VAL A 224 -4.96 22.79 18.68
N ASN A 225 -4.27 21.98 17.88
CA ASN A 225 -3.28 22.46 16.92
C ASN A 225 -3.82 22.56 15.47
N ASN A 226 -5.10 22.22 15.23
CA ASN A 226 -5.68 22.18 13.88
C ASN A 226 -7.09 22.81 13.88
N GLU A 227 -7.41 23.57 12.83
CA GLU A 227 -8.71 24.27 12.71
C GLU A 227 -9.84 23.34 12.25
N ASN A 228 -9.54 22.39 11.34
CA ASN A 228 -10.53 21.52 10.71
C ASN A 228 -10.47 20.11 11.35
N ASN A 229 -11.28 19.91 12.39
CA ASN A 229 -11.18 18.76 13.29
C ASN A 229 -12.54 18.10 13.64
N LEU A 230 -13.52 18.16 12.73
CA LEU A 230 -14.86 17.58 12.95
C LEU A 230 -14.82 16.06 13.16
N ASP A 231 -13.95 15.36 12.44
CA ASP A 231 -13.82 13.91 12.55
C ASP A 231 -13.25 13.50 13.91
N GLU A 232 -12.27 14.26 14.43
CA GLU A 232 -11.67 14.02 15.73
C GLU A 232 -12.67 14.27 16.88
N TYR A 233 -13.57 15.24 16.73
CA TYR A 233 -14.69 15.42 17.67
C TYR A 233 -15.69 14.24 17.59
N ALA A 234 -15.92 13.67 16.41
CA ALA A 234 -16.74 12.46 16.28
C ALA A 234 -16.08 11.25 16.96
N LEU A 235 -14.75 11.14 16.86
CA LEU A 235 -13.98 10.12 17.59
C LEU A 235 -14.04 10.31 19.09
N LEU A 236 -13.91 11.55 19.61
CA LEU A 236 -14.11 11.85 21.04
C LEU A 236 -15.52 11.45 21.51
N LYS A 237 -16.55 11.71 20.71
CA LYS A 237 -17.91 11.28 21.04
C LYS A 237 -18.00 9.76 21.13
N THR A 238 -17.41 9.04 20.19
CA THR A 238 -17.36 7.56 20.21
C THR A 238 -16.63 7.06 21.45
N LEU A 239 -15.47 7.63 21.76
CA LEU A 239 -14.68 7.33 22.95
C LEU A 239 -15.49 7.49 24.24
N TYR A 240 -16.07 8.67 24.46
CA TYR A 240 -16.85 8.95 25.68
C TYR A 240 -18.11 8.10 25.79
N THR A 241 -18.68 7.70 24.64
CA THR A 241 -19.80 6.77 24.62
C THR A 241 -19.36 5.38 25.07
N LYS A 242 -18.24 4.85 24.54
CA LYS A 242 -17.67 3.54 24.93
C LYS A 242 -17.17 3.53 26.38
N GLU A 243 -16.61 4.66 26.85
CA GLU A 243 -16.21 4.86 28.25
C GLU A 243 -17.41 5.01 29.20
N ASN A 244 -18.63 5.21 28.68
CA ASN A 244 -19.86 5.55 29.41
C ASN A 244 -19.72 6.84 30.25
N ASN A 245 -18.94 7.81 29.75
CA ASN A 245 -18.65 9.07 30.43
C ASN A 245 -19.65 10.18 30.04
N LYS A 246 -20.78 10.22 30.76
CA LYS A 246 -21.86 11.18 30.49
C LYS A 246 -21.45 12.63 30.63
N GLU A 247 -20.59 12.94 31.60
CA GLU A 247 -20.13 14.30 31.86
C GLU A 247 -19.32 14.84 30.67
N LYS A 248 -18.33 14.08 30.20
CA LYS A 248 -17.52 14.46 29.01
C LYS A 248 -18.36 14.55 27.75
N LEU A 249 -19.38 13.67 27.58
CA LEU A 249 -20.31 13.73 26.45
C LEU A 249 -21.12 15.05 26.46
N GLU A 250 -21.65 15.47 27.59
CA GLU A 250 -22.40 16.72 27.69
C GLU A 250 -21.51 17.95 27.46
N ASN A 251 -20.30 17.93 27.98
CA ASN A 251 -19.33 19.00 27.72
C ASN A 251 -18.97 19.10 26.23
N LEU A 252 -18.75 17.96 25.56
CA LEU A 252 -18.48 17.89 24.13
C LEU A 252 -19.63 18.48 23.29
N LYS A 253 -20.88 18.17 23.64
CA LYS A 253 -22.09 18.75 22.99
C LYS A 253 -22.11 20.26 23.09
N LYS A 254 -21.77 20.85 24.27
CA LYS A 254 -21.69 22.32 24.46
C LYS A 254 -20.62 22.94 23.55
N ILE A 255 -19.43 22.30 23.47
CA ILE A 255 -18.35 22.78 22.60
C ILE A 255 -18.79 22.78 21.13
N LEU A 256 -19.41 21.71 20.64
CA LEU A 256 -19.88 21.59 19.26
C LEU A 256 -20.97 22.60 18.93
N LYS A 257 -21.90 22.86 19.86
CA LYS A 257 -22.95 23.88 19.69
C LYS A 257 -22.36 25.28 19.51
N ASN A 258 -21.33 25.62 20.28
CA ASN A 258 -20.66 26.94 20.19
C ASN A 258 -19.83 27.11 18.93
N LYS A 259 -19.37 26.03 18.30
CA LYS A 259 -18.62 26.07 17.01
C LYS A 259 -19.57 26.18 15.79
N SER A 260 -20.84 25.82 15.92
CA SER A 260 -21.85 25.88 14.86
C SER A 260 -22.68 27.15 14.84
N SER A 261 -22.50 28.03 15.81
CA SER A 261 -23.05 29.37 15.91
C SER A 261 -22.05 30.45 15.51
#